data_152bb726a9e55b7659a537a31c600f5c
#
_entry.id   152bb726a9e55b7659a537a31c600f5c
#
_cell.length_a   1.000
_cell.length_b   1.000
_cell.length_c   1.000
_cell.angle_alpha   90.00
_cell.angle_beta   90.00
_cell.angle_gamma   90.00
#
_symmetry.space_group_name_H-M   'P 1'
#
loop_
_entity.id
_entity.type
_entity.pdbx_description
1 polymer ?
#
loop_
_entity_poly.entity_id
_entity_poly.type
_entity_poly.pdbx_seq_one_letter_code
_entity_poly.pdbx_strand_id
1 'polypeptide(L)'
;MLPEPKRHKIASYFSVDKPKRGIMLCGHGSRSGPAVTEFANLVSKLKTLLPNIPIEFGYLEFAKPIISDGLDKLREAGVTEIIALPAMLFAAGHAKNDIPSVLNTYNYKYPKLKITYSRELGIDNLMIKAASERIMESIDKAKIEIDKHDSMLLVVGRGASDPDANSNISKITRLLWEGIGFGWAETAYSGVTFPLVSPALEKIVQVGYKRIIVFPYFLFTGILVKRI
;
A
#
# COMPACT_ATOMS: atom_id res chain seq x y z
N MET A 1 -18.62 -1.06 -18.85
CA MET A 1 -19.26 -0.68 -17.58
C MET A 1 -18.84 -1.71 -16.55
N LEU A 2 -17.90 -1.39 -15.68
CA LEU A 2 -17.48 -2.32 -14.60
C LEU A 2 -18.57 -2.34 -13.53
N PRO A 3 -18.94 -3.52 -12.98
CA PRO A 3 -19.93 -3.60 -11.94
C PRO A 3 -19.47 -2.82 -10.71
N GLU A 4 -20.38 -2.07 -10.11
CA GLU A 4 -20.12 -1.37 -8.85
C GLU A 4 -19.51 -2.33 -7.82
N PRO A 5 -18.49 -1.90 -7.07
CA PRO A 5 -17.91 -2.71 -6.01
C PRO A 5 -19.03 -3.08 -5.04
N LYS A 6 -19.13 -4.36 -4.71
CA LYS A 6 -20.15 -4.95 -3.85
C LYS A 6 -20.11 -4.35 -2.42
N ARG A 7 -20.48 -3.08 -2.26
CA ARG A 7 -20.62 -2.38 -0.96
C ARG A 7 -21.53 -3.13 0.00
N HIS A 8 -22.55 -3.83 -0.53
CA HIS A 8 -23.50 -4.59 0.29
C HIS A 8 -22.91 -5.80 1.04
N LYS A 9 -21.84 -6.44 0.55
CA LYS A 9 -21.26 -7.59 1.27
C LYS A 9 -20.46 -7.20 2.52
N ILE A 10 -19.91 -6.00 2.58
CA ILE A 10 -19.17 -5.53 3.77
C ILE A 10 -20.17 -5.16 4.88
N ALA A 11 -21.25 -4.47 4.55
CA ALA A 11 -22.27 -4.05 5.52
C ALA A 11 -22.98 -5.25 6.21
N SER A 12 -23.21 -6.37 5.50
CA SER A 12 -23.85 -7.56 6.08
C SER A 12 -22.98 -8.31 7.09
N TYR A 13 -21.66 -8.12 7.06
CA TYR A 13 -20.74 -8.65 8.08
C TYR A 13 -20.85 -7.95 9.42
N PHE A 14 -21.51 -6.79 9.49
CA PHE A 14 -21.58 -5.90 10.64
C PHE A 14 -23.03 -5.66 11.12
N SER A 15 -23.92 -6.67 11.03
CA SER A 15 -25.29 -6.55 11.51
C SER A 15 -25.39 -6.47 13.05
N VAL A 16 -26.45 -5.81 13.55
CA VAL A 16 -26.64 -5.41 14.96
C VAL A 16 -26.66 -6.58 15.96
N ASP A 17 -27.03 -7.80 15.51
CA ASP A 17 -27.09 -9.01 16.33
C ASP A 17 -25.78 -9.82 16.35
N LYS A 18 -24.70 -9.28 15.77
CA LYS A 18 -23.38 -9.91 15.70
C LYS A 18 -22.37 -9.19 16.60
N PRO A 19 -21.25 -9.86 16.96
CA PRO A 19 -20.21 -9.21 17.73
C PRO A 19 -19.80 -7.87 17.12
N LYS A 20 -19.64 -6.84 17.96
CA LYS A 20 -19.27 -5.49 17.52
C LYS A 20 -17.87 -5.53 16.90
N ARG A 21 -17.80 -5.34 15.59
CA ARG A 21 -16.57 -5.41 14.81
C ARG A 21 -15.99 -4.02 14.58
N GLY A 22 -14.66 -3.94 14.59
CA GLY A 22 -13.90 -2.74 14.26
C GLY A 22 -12.72 -3.05 13.35
N ILE A 23 -12.16 -2.00 12.76
CA ILE A 23 -10.99 -2.07 11.89
C ILE A 23 -9.84 -1.32 12.55
N MET A 24 -8.68 -1.99 12.61
CA MET A 24 -7.40 -1.39 13.03
C MET A 24 -6.48 -1.29 11.82
N LEU A 25 -6.19 -0.08 11.32
CA LEU A 25 -5.15 0.12 10.31
C LEU A 25 -3.78 0.15 10.95
N CYS A 26 -2.91 -0.77 10.54
CA CYS A 26 -1.53 -0.87 11.02
C CYS A 26 -0.59 -0.27 9.97
N GLY A 27 0.00 0.88 10.28
CA GLY A 27 1.04 1.52 9.46
C GLY A 27 2.44 1.18 9.96
N HIS A 28 3.42 1.24 9.06
CA HIS A 28 4.82 1.16 9.48
C HIS A 28 5.20 2.37 10.35
N GLY A 29 4.73 3.55 9.96
CA GLY A 29 5.17 4.84 10.48
C GLY A 29 6.28 5.46 9.65
N SER A 30 6.52 6.74 9.85
CA SER A 30 7.52 7.49 9.13
C SER A 30 8.00 8.70 9.94
N ARG A 31 9.28 9.06 9.76
CA ARG A 31 9.83 10.33 10.25
C ARG A 31 9.44 11.52 9.35
N SER A 32 8.83 11.25 8.19
CA SER A 32 8.34 12.27 7.26
C SER A 32 6.93 12.69 7.65
N GLY A 33 6.75 13.96 8.07
CA GLY A 33 5.43 14.53 8.39
C GLY A 33 4.41 14.37 7.27
N PRO A 34 4.75 14.69 6.00
CA PRO A 34 3.85 14.45 4.86
C PRO A 34 3.36 13.00 4.75
N ALA A 35 4.22 12.00 4.94
CA ALA A 35 3.81 10.59 4.90
C ALA A 35 2.80 10.24 6.01
N VAL A 36 3.00 10.79 7.21
CA VAL A 36 2.07 10.62 8.34
C VAL A 36 0.72 11.27 8.02
N THR A 37 0.74 12.45 7.40
CA THR A 37 -0.48 13.16 6.97
C THR A 37 -1.23 12.38 5.89
N GLU A 38 -0.55 11.84 4.90
CA GLU A 38 -1.17 11.01 3.84
C GLU A 38 -1.82 9.75 4.41
N PHE A 39 -1.17 9.10 5.37
CA PHE A 39 -1.75 7.96 6.07
C PHE A 39 -3.02 8.37 6.86
N ALA A 40 -2.97 9.46 7.60
CA ALA A 40 -4.13 9.96 8.34
C ALA A 40 -5.29 10.33 7.40
N ASN A 41 -5.00 10.88 6.22
CA ASN A 41 -6.00 11.17 5.19
C ASN A 41 -6.63 9.89 4.63
N LEU A 42 -5.85 8.83 4.44
CA LEU A 42 -6.38 7.51 4.05
C LEU A 42 -7.36 6.99 5.10
N VAL A 43 -6.99 7.06 6.38
CA VAL A 43 -7.86 6.64 7.50
C VAL A 43 -9.15 7.47 7.52
N SER A 44 -9.06 8.80 7.36
CA SER A 44 -10.23 9.68 7.30
C SER A 44 -11.17 9.30 6.16
N LYS A 45 -10.64 9.06 4.97
CA LYS A 45 -11.44 8.61 3.81
C LYS A 45 -12.11 7.26 4.09
N LEU A 46 -11.41 6.33 4.74
CA LEU A 46 -11.98 5.03 5.09
C LEU A 46 -13.11 5.18 6.12
N LYS A 47 -12.96 6.04 7.13
CA LYS A 47 -14.04 6.38 8.09
C LYS A 47 -15.27 6.96 7.39
N THR A 48 -15.07 7.81 6.40
CA THR A 48 -16.17 8.37 5.59
C THR A 48 -16.88 7.30 4.75
N LEU A 49 -16.14 6.34 4.20
CA LEU A 49 -16.70 5.24 3.40
C LEU A 49 -17.43 4.19 4.25
N LEU A 50 -17.07 4.04 5.51
CA LEU A 50 -17.58 3.03 6.44
C LEU A 50 -18.05 3.70 7.76
N PRO A 51 -19.04 4.59 7.73
CA PRO A 51 -19.41 5.45 8.87
C PRO A 51 -19.91 4.67 10.10
N ASN A 52 -20.43 3.45 9.89
CA ASN A 52 -20.99 2.62 10.96
C ASN A 52 -19.99 1.62 11.56
N ILE A 53 -18.73 1.64 11.10
CA ILE A 53 -17.70 0.73 11.57
C ILE A 53 -16.68 1.54 12.38
N PRO A 54 -16.42 1.19 13.65
CA PRO A 54 -15.32 1.75 14.40
C PRO A 54 -13.97 1.48 13.70
N ILE A 55 -13.27 2.53 13.32
CA ILE A 55 -11.97 2.45 12.63
C ILE A 55 -10.96 3.25 13.42
N GLU A 56 -9.87 2.61 13.80
CA GLU A 56 -8.72 3.26 14.40
C GLU A 56 -7.44 2.84 13.67
N PHE A 57 -6.37 3.54 14.00
CA PHE A 57 -5.08 3.30 13.37
C PHE A 57 -3.94 3.46 14.36
N GLY A 58 -2.80 2.93 13.99
CA GLY A 58 -1.56 3.13 14.70
C GLY A 58 -0.36 2.72 13.88
N TYR A 59 0.78 3.21 14.28
CA TYR A 59 2.06 2.94 13.65
C TYR A 59 2.87 1.93 14.46
N LEU A 60 3.68 1.16 13.76
CA LEU A 60 4.63 0.25 14.41
C LEU A 60 5.74 1.04 15.10
N GLU A 61 6.28 2.06 14.39
CA GLU A 61 7.40 2.88 14.87
C GLU A 61 7.38 4.30 14.25
N PHE A 62 8.28 5.18 14.71
CA PHE A 62 8.56 6.54 14.19
C PHE A 62 7.43 7.56 14.26
N ALA A 63 6.19 7.19 14.53
CA ALA A 63 5.05 8.10 14.58
C ALA A 63 4.03 7.67 15.63
N LYS A 64 3.14 8.57 15.99
CA LYS A 64 2.02 8.32 16.92
C LYS A 64 0.68 8.56 16.22
N PRO A 65 -0.41 7.88 16.67
CA PRO A 65 -0.47 6.91 17.75
C PRO A 65 0.23 5.60 17.38
N ILE A 66 0.68 4.81 18.35
CA ILE A 66 1.18 3.45 18.13
C ILE A 66 0.01 2.46 18.01
N ILE A 67 0.27 1.26 17.50
CA ILE A 67 -0.77 0.23 17.25
C ILE A 67 -1.60 -0.05 18.51
N SER A 68 -0.97 -0.16 19.69
CA SER A 68 -1.68 -0.41 20.94
C SER A 68 -2.64 0.73 21.33
N ASP A 69 -2.30 1.99 21.04
CA ASP A 69 -3.18 3.13 21.32
C ASP A 69 -4.49 3.04 20.50
N GLY A 70 -4.39 2.63 19.25
CA GLY A 70 -5.57 2.42 18.37
C GLY A 70 -6.41 1.22 18.84
N LEU A 71 -5.77 0.14 19.26
CA LEU A 71 -6.46 -1.03 19.81
C LEU A 71 -7.20 -0.69 21.11
N ASP A 72 -6.59 0.11 22.00
CA ASP A 72 -7.24 0.58 23.23
C ASP A 72 -8.51 1.37 22.93
N LYS A 73 -8.47 2.29 21.98
CA LYS A 73 -9.65 3.06 21.56
C LYS A 73 -10.77 2.16 21.03
N LEU A 74 -10.45 1.16 20.21
CA LEU A 74 -11.46 0.21 19.72
C LEU A 74 -12.06 -0.59 20.87
N ARG A 75 -11.24 -1.09 21.80
CA ARG A 75 -11.70 -1.83 22.97
C ARG A 75 -12.60 -0.96 23.88
N GLU A 76 -12.21 0.29 24.13
CA GLU A 76 -12.98 1.25 24.94
C GLU A 76 -14.30 1.63 24.26
N ALA A 77 -14.34 1.65 22.92
CA ALA A 77 -15.57 1.78 22.15
C ALA A 77 -16.47 0.52 22.19
N GLY A 78 -16.08 -0.52 22.94
CA GLY A 78 -16.84 -1.75 23.10
C GLY A 78 -16.74 -2.71 21.90
N VAL A 79 -15.71 -2.57 21.06
CA VAL A 79 -15.44 -3.53 19.98
C VAL A 79 -14.96 -4.85 20.59
N THR A 80 -15.49 -5.97 20.09
CA THR A 80 -15.17 -7.34 20.56
C THR A 80 -14.42 -8.16 19.51
N GLU A 81 -14.54 -7.80 18.23
CA GLU A 81 -13.78 -8.39 17.13
C GLU A 81 -13.08 -7.30 16.33
N ILE A 82 -11.76 -7.39 16.19
CA ILE A 82 -10.93 -6.44 15.44
C ILE A 82 -10.36 -7.13 14.20
N ILE A 83 -10.51 -6.50 13.04
CA ILE A 83 -9.78 -6.85 11.84
C ILE A 83 -8.59 -5.89 11.73
N ALA A 84 -7.38 -6.39 11.93
CA ALA A 84 -6.15 -5.62 11.80
C ALA A 84 -5.64 -5.71 10.36
N LEU A 85 -5.58 -4.55 9.67
CA LEU A 85 -5.20 -4.41 8.28
C LEU A 85 -3.81 -3.77 8.18
N PRO A 86 -2.78 -4.46 7.69
CA PRO A 86 -1.51 -3.81 7.38
C PRO A 86 -1.68 -2.89 6.16
N ALA A 87 -1.52 -1.59 6.36
CA ALA A 87 -1.47 -0.63 5.25
C ALA A 87 -0.06 -0.63 4.63
N MET A 88 0.30 -1.75 4.05
CA MET A 88 1.57 -2.04 3.41
C MET A 88 1.34 -2.69 2.06
N LEU A 89 2.18 -2.34 1.08
CA LEU A 89 2.08 -2.91 -0.28
C LEU A 89 2.44 -4.40 -0.28
N PHE A 90 3.49 -4.78 0.43
CA PHE A 90 3.98 -6.16 0.46
C PHE A 90 4.33 -6.62 1.87
N ALA A 91 4.19 -7.91 2.10
CA ALA A 91 4.63 -8.55 3.32
C ALA A 91 6.16 -8.71 3.30
N ALA A 92 6.83 -7.96 4.17
CA ALA A 92 8.24 -8.12 4.53
C ALA A 92 8.34 -8.21 6.06
N GLY A 93 9.53 -8.16 6.63
CA GLY A 93 9.77 -8.41 8.06
C GLY A 93 8.74 -7.80 9.01
N HIS A 94 8.46 -6.50 8.87
CA HIS A 94 7.49 -5.81 9.74
C HIS A 94 6.05 -6.34 9.62
N ALA A 95 5.59 -6.65 8.40
CA ALA A 95 4.26 -7.20 8.20
C ALA A 95 4.18 -8.68 8.60
N LYS A 96 5.27 -9.45 8.42
CA LYS A 96 5.30 -10.89 8.73
C LYS A 96 5.52 -11.17 10.22
N ASN A 97 6.27 -10.32 10.93
CA ASN A 97 6.74 -10.59 12.29
C ASN A 97 6.32 -9.53 13.31
N ASP A 98 6.63 -8.26 13.08
CA ASP A 98 6.55 -7.24 14.13
C ASP A 98 5.10 -6.86 14.43
N ILE A 99 4.28 -6.59 13.42
CA ILE A 99 2.86 -6.31 13.63
C ILE A 99 2.15 -7.51 14.27
N PRO A 100 2.28 -8.76 13.77
CA PRO A 100 1.72 -9.93 14.44
C PRO A 100 2.16 -10.07 15.89
N SER A 101 3.43 -9.78 16.22
CA SER A 101 3.94 -9.82 17.59
C SER A 101 3.22 -8.83 18.51
N VAL A 102 3.03 -7.57 18.04
CA VAL A 102 2.27 -6.55 18.80
C VAL A 102 0.83 -7.00 19.02
N LEU A 103 0.17 -7.49 17.97
CA LEU A 103 -1.23 -7.95 18.04
C LEU A 103 -1.40 -9.16 18.98
N ASN A 104 -0.49 -10.13 18.92
CA ASN A 104 -0.49 -11.31 19.77
C ASN A 104 -0.28 -10.93 21.24
N THR A 105 0.68 -10.02 21.52
CA THR A 105 0.92 -9.51 22.87
C THR A 105 -0.31 -8.80 23.42
N TYR A 106 -0.98 -7.99 22.58
CA TYR A 106 -2.20 -7.31 22.96
C TYR A 106 -3.36 -8.29 23.20
N ASN A 107 -3.53 -9.30 22.36
CA ASN A 107 -4.55 -10.33 22.49
C ASN A 107 -4.33 -11.20 23.75
N TYR A 108 -3.08 -11.47 24.10
CA TYR A 108 -2.74 -12.16 25.35
C TYR A 108 -3.19 -11.36 26.59
N LYS A 109 -2.99 -10.04 26.57
CA LYS A 109 -3.44 -9.14 27.64
C LYS A 109 -4.97 -9.03 27.73
N TYR A 110 -5.67 -9.13 26.60
CA TYR A 110 -7.13 -9.00 26.50
C TYR A 110 -7.77 -10.21 25.78
N PRO A 111 -7.81 -11.40 26.41
CA PRO A 111 -8.19 -12.65 25.75
C PRO A 111 -9.65 -12.72 25.30
N LYS A 112 -10.52 -11.82 25.78
CA LYS A 112 -11.92 -11.70 25.29
C LYS A 112 -12.05 -10.92 23.98
N LEU A 113 -11.01 -10.23 23.56
CA LEU A 113 -10.96 -9.47 22.33
C LEU A 113 -10.41 -10.38 21.22
N LYS A 114 -11.18 -10.62 20.18
CA LYS A 114 -10.72 -11.40 19.03
C LYS A 114 -10.05 -10.49 18.01
N ILE A 115 -8.77 -10.70 17.74
CA ILE A 115 -8.01 -9.96 16.72
C ILE A 115 -7.69 -10.90 15.57
N THR A 116 -8.12 -10.53 14.37
CA THR A 116 -7.77 -11.22 13.12
C THR A 116 -6.84 -10.34 12.30
N TYR A 117 -5.64 -10.80 12.01
CA TYR A 117 -4.70 -10.10 11.14
C TYR A 117 -4.95 -10.49 9.69
N SER A 118 -5.12 -9.50 8.83
CA SER A 118 -5.32 -9.72 7.39
C SER A 118 -4.00 -9.72 6.62
N ARG A 119 -4.06 -10.12 5.35
CA ARG A 119 -2.93 -9.93 4.43
C ARG A 119 -2.70 -8.46 4.12
N GLU A 120 -1.53 -8.16 3.62
CA GLU A 120 -1.15 -6.89 3.01
C GLU A 120 -1.96 -6.58 1.73
N LEU A 121 -1.78 -5.39 1.15
CA LEU A 121 -2.47 -4.99 -0.09
C LEU A 121 -2.07 -5.87 -1.27
N GLY A 122 -0.79 -6.26 -1.37
CA GLY A 122 -0.28 -7.23 -2.32
C GLY A 122 -0.47 -6.84 -3.79
N ILE A 123 -0.52 -7.89 -4.63
CA ILE A 123 -0.86 -7.76 -6.05
C ILE A 123 -2.38 -7.89 -6.17
N ASP A 124 -3.05 -6.76 -6.20
CA ASP A 124 -4.50 -6.67 -6.29
C ASP A 124 -4.91 -5.84 -7.51
N ASN A 125 -5.99 -6.23 -8.19
CA ASN A 125 -6.45 -5.56 -9.39
C ASN A 125 -6.79 -4.08 -9.17
N LEU A 126 -7.28 -3.71 -7.98
CA LEU A 126 -7.58 -2.31 -7.65
C LEU A 126 -6.29 -1.50 -7.46
N MET A 127 -5.23 -2.11 -6.93
CA MET A 127 -3.92 -1.47 -6.81
C MET A 127 -3.26 -1.29 -8.18
N ILE A 128 -3.35 -2.28 -9.07
CA ILE A 128 -2.87 -2.17 -10.47
C ILE A 128 -3.63 -1.09 -11.20
N LYS A 129 -4.96 -1.04 -11.06
CA LYS A 129 -5.80 -0.01 -11.67
C LYS A 129 -5.42 1.39 -11.18
N ALA A 130 -5.28 1.59 -9.87
CA ALA A 130 -4.88 2.87 -9.30
C ALA A 130 -3.49 3.31 -9.78
N ALA A 131 -2.53 2.40 -9.90
CA ALA A 131 -1.20 2.67 -10.45
C ALA A 131 -1.27 3.06 -11.93
N SER A 132 -2.04 2.31 -12.73
CA SER A 132 -2.26 2.61 -14.15
C SER A 132 -2.87 4.01 -14.34
N GLU A 133 -3.89 4.36 -13.56
CA GLU A 133 -4.51 5.69 -13.59
C GLU A 133 -3.50 6.80 -13.28
N ARG A 134 -2.65 6.63 -12.26
CA ARG A 134 -1.60 7.62 -11.93
C ARG A 134 -0.57 7.78 -13.04
N ILE A 135 -0.17 6.68 -13.70
CA ILE A 135 0.74 6.72 -14.84
C ILE A 135 0.09 7.49 -16.01
N MET A 136 -1.15 7.14 -16.35
CA MET A 136 -1.87 7.81 -17.45
C MET A 136 -2.09 9.29 -17.19
N GLU A 137 -2.48 9.67 -15.98
CA GLU A 137 -2.59 11.08 -15.59
C GLU A 137 -1.28 11.87 -15.76
N SER A 138 -0.13 11.22 -15.48
CA SER A 138 1.16 11.88 -15.68
C SER A 138 1.50 12.10 -17.14
N ILE A 139 1.11 11.15 -18.01
CA ILE A 139 1.27 11.26 -19.47
C ILE A 139 0.40 12.39 -20.01
N ASP A 140 -0.87 12.43 -19.61
CA ASP A 140 -1.82 13.44 -20.05
C ASP A 140 -1.39 14.85 -19.63
N LYS A 141 -0.87 14.99 -18.39
CA LYS A 141 -0.33 16.26 -17.88
C LYS A 141 0.91 16.76 -18.62
N ALA A 142 1.74 15.85 -19.12
CA ALA A 142 2.95 16.22 -19.86
C ALA A 142 2.64 16.84 -21.22
N LYS A 143 1.45 16.62 -21.79
CA LYS A 143 1.01 17.14 -23.09
C LYS A 143 1.99 16.84 -24.24
N ILE A 144 2.69 15.71 -24.17
CA ILE A 144 3.67 15.27 -25.15
C ILE A 144 3.07 14.08 -25.88
N GLU A 145 2.82 14.21 -27.17
CA GLU A 145 2.29 13.14 -28.02
C GLU A 145 3.41 12.18 -28.44
N ILE A 146 3.53 11.09 -27.71
CA ILE A 146 4.42 9.97 -28.01
C ILE A 146 3.59 8.69 -27.86
N ASP A 147 3.68 7.81 -28.87
CA ASP A 147 3.02 6.52 -28.82
C ASP A 147 3.46 5.71 -27.58
N LYS A 148 2.53 4.91 -27.05
CA LYS A 148 2.83 4.04 -25.91
C LYS A 148 3.90 3.01 -26.25
N HIS A 149 3.92 2.47 -27.48
CA HIS A 149 4.95 1.56 -27.94
C HIS A 149 6.34 2.20 -28.03
N ASP A 150 6.42 3.52 -28.22
CA ASP A 150 7.65 4.30 -28.20
C ASP A 150 8.06 4.72 -26.78
N SER A 151 7.32 4.26 -25.79
CA SER A 151 7.53 4.61 -24.38
C SER A 151 7.94 3.40 -23.58
N MET A 152 8.81 3.62 -22.59
CA MET A 152 9.29 2.63 -21.64
C MET A 152 8.87 2.99 -20.22
N LEU A 153 8.45 2.00 -19.45
CA LEU A 153 8.09 2.15 -18.03
C LEU A 153 9.22 1.63 -17.12
N LEU A 154 9.68 2.44 -16.21
CA LEU A 154 10.55 2.03 -15.09
C LEU A 154 9.74 2.07 -13.80
N VAL A 155 9.37 0.91 -13.28
CA VAL A 155 8.70 0.81 -11.97
C VAL A 155 9.74 0.75 -10.87
N VAL A 156 9.67 1.68 -9.93
CA VAL A 156 10.62 1.78 -8.83
C VAL A 156 9.97 1.32 -7.53
N GLY A 157 10.43 0.18 -7.01
CA GLY A 157 10.07 -0.30 -5.67
C GLY A 157 10.96 0.28 -4.57
N ARG A 158 10.51 0.11 -3.32
CA ARG A 158 11.34 0.46 -2.15
C ARG A 158 12.62 -0.39 -2.09
N GLY A 159 12.51 -1.66 -2.43
CA GLY A 159 13.49 -2.69 -2.14
C GLY A 159 13.34 -3.27 -0.72
N ALA A 160 13.62 -4.54 -0.59
CA ALA A 160 13.58 -5.29 0.65
C ALA A 160 14.66 -6.37 0.68
N SER A 161 15.02 -6.86 1.87
CA SER A 161 15.81 -8.08 2.05
C SER A 161 14.99 -9.36 1.77
N ASP A 162 13.67 -9.23 1.70
CA ASP A 162 12.74 -10.32 1.39
C ASP A 162 12.59 -10.44 -0.13
N PRO A 163 13.01 -11.58 -0.74
CA PRO A 163 12.94 -11.77 -2.19
C PRO A 163 11.50 -11.84 -2.71
N ASP A 164 10.52 -12.27 -1.92
CA ASP A 164 9.11 -12.30 -2.33
C ASP A 164 8.58 -10.88 -2.54
N ALA A 165 8.91 -9.95 -1.62
CA ALA A 165 8.54 -8.54 -1.75
C ALA A 165 9.15 -7.90 -3.01
N ASN A 166 10.41 -8.23 -3.33
CA ASN A 166 11.07 -7.74 -4.54
C ASN A 166 10.46 -8.35 -5.81
N SER A 167 10.17 -9.66 -5.82
CA SER A 167 9.54 -10.33 -6.96
C SER A 167 8.14 -9.77 -7.28
N ASN A 168 7.42 -9.31 -6.25
CA ASN A 168 6.11 -8.69 -6.43
C ASN A 168 6.19 -7.39 -7.23
N ILE A 169 7.25 -6.58 -7.08
CA ILE A 169 7.46 -5.40 -7.94
C ILE A 169 7.62 -5.82 -9.41
N SER A 170 8.39 -6.88 -9.69
CA SER A 170 8.56 -7.37 -11.07
C SER A 170 7.23 -7.86 -11.67
N LYS A 171 6.39 -8.53 -10.89
CA LYS A 171 5.04 -8.94 -11.32
C LYS A 171 4.15 -7.73 -11.61
N ILE A 172 4.19 -6.70 -10.77
CA ILE A 172 3.45 -5.45 -10.97
C ILE A 172 3.95 -4.72 -12.21
N THR A 173 5.26 -4.65 -12.40
CA THR A 173 5.86 -4.06 -13.62
C THR A 173 5.31 -4.75 -14.86
N ARG A 174 5.24 -6.08 -14.88
CA ARG A 174 4.69 -6.85 -15.98
C ARG A 174 3.21 -6.53 -16.22
N LEU A 175 2.39 -6.52 -15.17
CA LEU A 175 0.96 -6.24 -15.26
C LEU A 175 0.68 -4.82 -15.75
N LEU A 176 1.43 -3.83 -15.31
CA LEU A 176 1.31 -2.44 -15.75
C LEU A 176 1.76 -2.28 -17.19
N TRP A 177 2.90 -2.86 -17.55
CA TRP A 177 3.43 -2.80 -18.93
C TRP A 177 2.44 -3.36 -19.93
N GLU A 178 2.02 -4.61 -19.74
CA GLU A 178 1.08 -5.28 -20.66
C GLU A 178 -0.31 -4.61 -20.64
N GLY A 179 -0.79 -4.23 -19.46
CA GLY A 179 -2.11 -3.62 -19.31
C GLY A 179 -2.24 -2.22 -19.92
N ILE A 180 -1.16 -1.44 -19.93
CA ILE A 180 -1.13 -0.09 -20.53
C ILE A 180 -0.71 -0.13 -22.00
N GLY A 181 0.11 -1.11 -22.40
CA GLY A 181 0.61 -1.29 -23.77
C GLY A 181 1.86 -0.47 -24.07
N PHE A 182 2.80 -0.35 -23.13
CA PHE A 182 4.12 0.25 -23.38
C PHE A 182 5.00 -0.66 -24.25
N GLY A 183 5.98 -0.11 -24.93
CA GLY A 183 6.94 -0.88 -25.73
C GLY A 183 7.81 -1.80 -24.88
N TRP A 184 8.21 -1.36 -23.68
CA TRP A 184 8.99 -2.15 -22.72
C TRP A 184 8.80 -1.65 -21.31
N ALA A 185 9.21 -2.47 -20.33
CA ALA A 185 9.30 -2.06 -18.93
C ALA A 185 10.46 -2.73 -18.20
N GLU A 186 10.97 -2.03 -17.19
CA GLU A 186 12.01 -2.50 -16.28
C GLU A 186 11.63 -2.21 -14.82
N THR A 187 12.28 -2.92 -13.92
CA THR A 187 12.15 -2.75 -12.48
C THR A 187 13.44 -2.21 -11.89
N ALA A 188 13.34 -1.21 -11.00
CA ALA A 188 14.45 -0.74 -10.19
C ALA A 188 14.01 -0.54 -8.73
N TYR A 189 14.95 -0.26 -7.85
CA TYR A 189 14.71 -0.08 -6.42
C TYR A 189 15.39 1.18 -5.89
N SER A 190 14.74 1.84 -4.94
CA SER A 190 15.29 3.04 -4.30
C SER A 190 16.37 2.72 -3.25
N GLY A 191 16.55 1.45 -2.87
CA GLY A 191 17.56 0.97 -1.94
C GLY A 191 17.40 -0.50 -1.60
N VAL A 192 18.24 -1.02 -0.73
CA VAL A 192 18.23 -2.37 -0.13
C VAL A 192 18.56 -3.49 -1.13
N THR A 193 18.04 -3.44 -2.34
CA THR A 193 18.28 -4.44 -3.39
C THR A 193 18.57 -3.77 -4.74
N PHE A 194 18.92 -4.55 -5.74
CA PHE A 194 19.36 -4.10 -7.06
C PHE A 194 18.39 -4.53 -8.16
N PRO A 195 18.41 -3.83 -9.34
CA PRO A 195 19.21 -2.65 -9.66
C PRO A 195 18.69 -1.39 -8.96
N LEU A 196 19.59 -0.48 -8.60
CA LEU A 196 19.25 0.86 -8.15
C LEU A 196 18.77 1.73 -9.32
N VAL A 197 18.05 2.84 -9.01
CA VAL A 197 17.42 3.71 -10.02
C VAL A 197 18.43 4.26 -11.02
N SER A 198 19.54 4.90 -10.55
CA SER A 198 20.51 5.52 -11.47
C SER A 198 21.15 4.52 -12.43
N PRO A 199 21.73 3.37 -11.97
CA PRO A 199 22.25 2.36 -12.90
C PRO A 199 21.21 1.77 -13.86
N ALA A 200 19.95 1.66 -13.42
CA ALA A 200 18.88 1.21 -14.29
C ALA A 200 18.58 2.24 -15.39
N LEU A 201 18.47 3.54 -15.01
CA LEU A 201 18.24 4.63 -15.96
C LEU A 201 19.37 4.75 -16.99
N GLU A 202 20.63 4.65 -16.57
CA GLU A 202 21.80 4.68 -17.47
C GLU A 202 21.72 3.58 -18.56
N LYS A 203 21.20 2.40 -18.22
CA LYS A 203 21.02 1.30 -19.19
C LYS A 203 19.82 1.54 -20.11
N ILE A 204 18.68 1.92 -19.53
CA ILE A 204 17.45 2.02 -20.33
C ILE A 204 17.45 3.21 -21.30
N VAL A 205 18.18 4.29 -20.99
CA VAL A 205 18.38 5.40 -21.92
C VAL A 205 19.08 4.94 -23.21
N GLN A 206 20.00 3.97 -23.12
CA GLN A 206 20.72 3.42 -24.26
C GLN A 206 19.83 2.58 -25.21
N VAL A 207 18.67 2.12 -24.70
CA VAL A 207 17.71 1.34 -25.53
C VAL A 207 17.00 2.21 -26.59
N GLY A 208 16.94 3.52 -26.38
CA GLY A 208 16.51 4.49 -27.38
C GLY A 208 14.99 4.72 -27.47
N TYR A 209 14.23 4.40 -26.42
CA TYR A 209 12.81 4.80 -26.33
C TYR A 209 12.66 6.31 -26.31
N LYS A 210 11.66 6.84 -27.01
CA LYS A 210 11.40 8.29 -27.10
C LYS A 210 10.97 8.91 -25.77
N ARG A 211 10.37 8.09 -24.88
CA ARG A 211 9.91 8.50 -23.55
C ARG A 211 10.19 7.40 -22.54
N ILE A 212 10.72 7.79 -21.40
CA ILE A 212 10.87 6.93 -20.21
C ILE A 212 9.98 7.49 -19.12
N ILE A 213 9.10 6.66 -18.58
CA ILE A 213 8.22 6.99 -17.47
C ILE A 213 8.77 6.31 -16.23
N VAL A 214 9.22 7.09 -15.27
CA VAL A 214 9.68 6.58 -13.96
C VAL A 214 8.49 6.62 -12.99
N PHE A 215 8.05 5.47 -12.54
CA PHE A 215 6.90 5.33 -11.67
C PHE A 215 7.29 4.76 -10.31
N PRO A 216 7.36 5.59 -9.26
CA PRO A 216 7.55 5.14 -7.89
C PRO A 216 6.31 4.37 -7.40
N TYR A 217 6.45 3.07 -7.18
CA TYR A 217 5.38 2.24 -6.62
C TYR A 217 5.44 2.27 -5.09
N PHE A 218 4.91 3.34 -4.53
CA PHE A 218 4.87 3.61 -3.08
C PHE A 218 3.46 4.00 -2.67
N LEU A 219 3.05 3.55 -1.49
CA LEU A 219 1.72 3.87 -0.96
C LEU A 219 1.63 5.32 -0.47
N PHE A 220 2.72 5.81 0.11
CA PHE A 220 2.83 7.17 0.67
C PHE A 220 4.14 7.82 0.23
N THR A 221 4.16 9.16 0.24
CA THR A 221 5.39 9.93 0.05
C THR A 221 6.41 9.65 1.15
N GLY A 222 7.64 10.08 0.95
CA GLY A 222 8.69 9.91 1.95
C GLY A 222 10.08 10.23 1.42
N ILE A 223 11.08 10.02 2.27
CA ILE A 223 12.48 10.30 1.94
C ILE A 223 12.94 9.47 0.73
N LEU A 224 12.50 8.22 0.63
CA LEU A 224 12.90 7.33 -0.45
C LEU A 224 12.31 7.74 -1.80
N VAL A 225 11.06 8.22 -1.83
CA VAL A 225 10.43 8.75 -3.05
C VAL A 225 11.14 10.02 -3.53
N LYS A 226 11.59 10.87 -2.60
CA LYS A 226 12.32 12.10 -2.93
C LYS A 226 13.74 11.87 -3.48
N ARG A 227 14.27 10.66 -3.35
CA ARG A 227 15.60 10.27 -3.87
C ARG A 227 15.54 9.70 -5.29
N ILE A 228 14.35 9.42 -5.80
CA ILE A 228 14.08 8.96 -7.17
C ILE A 228 14.04 10.18 -8.11
#